data_8a98e42b50a9b3ff1384e5af14ff989b
#
_entry.id   8a98e42b50a9b3ff1384e5af14ff989b
#
_cell.length_a   1.000
_cell.length_b   1.000
_cell.length_c   1.000
_cell.angle_alpha   90.00
_cell.angle_beta   90.00
_cell.angle_gamma   90.00
#
_symmetry.space_group_name_H-M   'P 1'
#
loop_
_entity.id
_entity.type
_entity.pdbx_description
1 polymer ?
#
loop_
_entity_poly.entity_id
_entity_poly.type
_entity_poly.pdbx_seq_one_letter_code
_entity_poly.pdbx_strand_id
1 'polypeptide(L)'
;GIDPASDEFHLKYSYRFTQLQNDAVLALHAMETAAYSLGLGWRDSRLSAQQHPRPYRRADLPEYTYPVLGLAIGKPDQNPTVKPRMPRTMQFFENTYPADADGVLDQLPAFDEEVHRYYDLRQADRPVDAFSDQVATISQQDVSHQTLLDKAAAQGFRLDQ
;
A
#
# COMPACT_ATOMS: atom_id res chain seq x y z
N GLY A 1 12.96 10.55 30.47
CA GLY A 1 12.57 9.66 29.38
C GLY A 1 13.45 8.41 29.41
N ILE A 2 13.01 7.33 28.75
CA ILE A 2 13.81 6.10 28.62
C ILE A 2 14.88 6.36 27.55
N ASP A 3 16.12 5.97 27.82
CA ASP A 3 17.20 6.05 26.84
C ASP A 3 16.93 5.09 25.67
N PRO A 4 16.89 5.57 24.42
CA PRO A 4 16.67 4.71 23.25
C PRO A 4 17.72 3.60 23.06
N ALA A 5 18.93 3.78 23.58
CA ALA A 5 19.98 2.76 23.59
C ALA A 5 19.72 1.65 24.62
N SER A 6 18.89 1.90 25.63
CA SER A 6 18.54 0.96 26.68
C SER A 6 17.73 -0.24 26.15
N ASP A 7 17.87 -1.39 26.81
CA ASP A 7 17.04 -2.57 26.53
C ASP A 7 15.58 -2.37 26.96
N GLU A 8 15.29 -1.37 27.78
CA GLU A 8 13.92 -0.98 28.15
C GLU A 8 13.19 -0.19 27.05
N PHE A 9 13.87 0.23 25.98
CA PHE A 9 13.26 0.94 24.86
C PHE A 9 12.65 -0.05 23.86
N HIS A 10 11.43 -0.49 24.12
CA HIS A 10 10.75 -1.52 23.34
C HIS A 10 10.14 -1.04 22.01
N LEU A 11 10.13 0.27 21.72
CA LEU A 11 9.58 0.80 20.47
C LEU A 11 10.42 0.42 19.24
N LYS A 12 11.65 -0.01 19.43
CA LYS A 12 12.59 -0.42 18.36
C LYS A 12 12.29 -1.81 17.77
N TYR A 13 11.47 -2.64 18.44
CA TYR A 13 11.25 -4.03 18.06
C TYR A 13 10.18 -4.18 16.96
N SER A 14 10.25 -5.31 16.24
CA SER A 14 9.42 -5.62 15.07
C SER A 14 7.92 -5.48 15.31
N TYR A 15 7.42 -5.93 16.46
CA TYR A 15 6.00 -5.79 16.81
C TYR A 15 5.56 -4.32 16.86
N ARG A 16 6.35 -3.47 17.51
CA ARG A 16 6.03 -2.03 17.59
C ARG A 16 6.19 -1.32 16.27
N PHE A 17 7.20 -1.69 15.48
CA PHE A 17 7.38 -1.19 14.13
C PHE A 17 6.13 -1.46 13.26
N THR A 18 5.61 -2.69 13.32
CA THR A 18 4.39 -3.06 12.59
C THR A 18 3.16 -2.29 13.08
N GLN A 19 3.00 -2.09 14.39
CA GLN A 19 1.92 -1.27 14.94
C GLN A 19 2.01 0.17 14.43
N LEU A 20 3.17 0.79 14.49
CA LEU A 20 3.39 2.16 14.03
C LEU A 20 3.13 2.32 12.53
N GLN A 21 3.47 1.31 11.72
CA GLN A 21 3.10 1.30 10.31
C GLN A 21 1.57 1.29 10.11
N ASN A 22 0.87 0.43 10.85
CA ASN A 22 -0.59 0.36 10.77
C ASN A 22 -1.23 1.69 11.20
N ASP A 23 -0.76 2.30 12.28
CA ASP A 23 -1.24 3.60 12.75
C ASP A 23 -1.03 4.70 11.70
N ALA A 24 0.12 4.71 11.04
CA ALA A 24 0.40 5.67 9.96
C ALA A 24 -0.53 5.48 8.77
N VAL A 25 -0.82 4.24 8.38
CA VAL A 25 -1.76 3.93 7.28
C VAL A 25 -3.19 4.35 7.65
N LEU A 26 -3.65 4.06 8.87
CA LEU A 26 -4.96 4.46 9.36
C LEU A 26 -5.11 5.98 9.41
N ALA A 27 -4.09 6.69 9.89
CA ALA A 27 -4.08 8.15 9.92
C ALA A 27 -4.14 8.73 8.50
N LEU A 28 -3.38 8.17 7.55
CA LEU A 28 -3.42 8.58 6.15
C LEU A 28 -4.82 8.40 5.56
N HIS A 29 -5.45 7.24 5.77
CA HIS A 29 -6.80 6.97 5.27
C HIS A 29 -7.86 7.92 5.88
N ALA A 30 -7.71 8.28 7.15
CA ALA A 30 -8.56 9.32 7.75
C ALA A 30 -8.37 10.69 7.08
N MET A 31 -7.14 11.05 6.71
CA MET A 31 -6.85 12.28 5.96
C MET A 31 -7.44 12.25 4.55
N GLU A 32 -7.40 11.12 3.85
CA GLU A 32 -8.06 10.92 2.55
C GLU A 32 -9.56 11.17 2.63
N THR A 33 -10.20 10.58 3.63
CA THR A 33 -11.65 10.74 3.89
C THR A 33 -11.99 12.20 4.19
N ALA A 34 -11.19 12.87 5.01
CA ALA A 34 -11.37 14.27 5.32
C ALA A 34 -11.18 15.16 4.08
N ALA A 35 -10.15 14.91 3.27
CA ALA A 35 -9.92 15.65 2.03
C ALA A 35 -11.11 15.51 1.06
N TYR A 36 -11.63 14.28 0.91
CA TYR A 36 -12.80 14.03 0.09
C TYR A 36 -14.05 14.78 0.57
N SER A 37 -14.28 14.83 1.88
CA SER A 37 -15.42 15.56 2.47
C SER A 37 -15.35 17.07 2.23
N LEU A 38 -14.15 17.60 1.96
CA LEU A 38 -13.89 19.00 1.62
C LEU A 38 -13.90 19.27 0.10
N GLY A 39 -14.27 18.28 -0.72
CA GLY A 39 -14.24 18.38 -2.18
C GLY A 39 -12.83 18.40 -2.78
N LEU A 40 -11.83 17.93 -2.04
CA LEU A 40 -10.47 17.81 -2.51
C LEU A 40 -10.21 16.40 -3.07
N GLY A 41 -9.31 16.33 -4.05
CA GLY A 41 -8.75 15.09 -4.55
C GLY A 41 -7.47 14.73 -3.80
N TRP A 42 -7.11 13.46 -3.84
CA TRP A 42 -5.89 12.96 -3.23
C TRP A 42 -5.24 11.84 -4.05
N ARG A 43 -3.98 11.64 -3.81
CA ARG A 43 -3.22 10.52 -4.34
C ARG A 43 -2.21 10.07 -3.30
N ASP A 44 -2.29 8.81 -2.93
CA ASP A 44 -1.24 8.17 -2.15
C ASP A 44 -0.01 7.88 -3.02
N SER A 45 1.14 7.88 -2.42
CA SER A 45 2.38 7.44 -3.04
C SER A 45 3.11 6.47 -2.12
N ARG A 46 3.52 5.35 -2.67
CA ARG A 46 4.44 4.46 -1.99
C ARG A 46 5.79 5.16 -1.90
N LEU A 47 6.19 5.48 -0.68
CA LEU A 47 7.53 5.98 -0.42
C LEU A 47 8.53 4.81 -0.41
N SER A 48 8.60 4.07 -1.53
CA SER A 48 9.70 3.13 -1.64
C SER A 48 10.99 3.93 -1.74
N ALA A 49 11.91 3.68 -0.83
CA ALA A 49 13.20 4.36 -0.78
C ALA A 49 14.04 4.16 -2.05
N GLN A 50 13.63 3.27 -2.94
CA GLN A 50 14.25 3.04 -4.23
C GLN A 50 13.68 3.92 -5.34
N GLN A 51 12.36 4.14 -5.34
CA GLN A 51 11.70 4.98 -6.33
C GLN A 51 11.89 6.48 -6.01
N HIS A 52 12.04 6.81 -4.72
CA HIS A 52 12.22 8.19 -4.27
C HIS A 52 13.28 8.29 -3.18
N PRO A 53 14.58 8.15 -3.51
CA PRO A 53 15.66 8.31 -2.51
C PRO A 53 15.73 9.72 -1.90
N ARG A 54 15.09 10.70 -2.55
CA ARG A 54 15.11 12.11 -2.12
C ARG A 54 14.37 12.42 -0.82
N PRO A 55 13.19 11.84 -0.49
CA PRO A 55 12.52 12.10 0.78
C PRO A 55 13.35 11.70 1.99
N TYR A 56 14.02 10.56 1.92
CA TYR A 56 14.87 10.06 3.02
C TYR A 56 16.10 10.93 3.28
N ARG A 57 16.71 11.46 2.18
CA ARG A 57 17.93 12.30 2.29
C ARG A 57 17.63 13.75 2.66
N ARG A 58 16.41 14.24 2.37
CA ARG A 58 16.03 15.63 2.62
C ARG A 58 15.37 15.88 3.95
N ALA A 59 14.88 14.83 4.61
CA ALA A 59 14.05 15.00 5.79
C ALA A 59 14.87 15.02 7.10
N ASP A 60 16.18 14.68 7.06
CA ASP A 60 17.03 14.55 8.25
C ASP A 60 16.27 13.88 9.41
N LEU A 61 15.66 12.73 9.09
CA LEU A 61 14.76 12.03 10.01
C LEU A 61 15.56 11.54 11.22
N PRO A 62 15.07 11.75 12.44
CA PRO A 62 15.73 11.24 13.63
C PRO A 62 15.68 9.71 13.66
N GLU A 63 16.50 9.11 14.50
CA GLU A 63 16.45 7.68 14.80
C GLU A 63 15.01 7.24 15.15
N TYR A 64 14.70 5.99 14.89
CA TYR A 64 13.37 5.38 15.10
C TYR A 64 12.22 6.07 14.34
N THR A 65 12.55 6.80 13.29
CA THR A 65 11.57 7.42 12.40
C THR A 65 11.68 6.85 11.00
N TYR A 66 10.55 6.42 10.45
CA TYR A 66 10.48 5.79 9.15
C TYR A 66 9.27 6.29 8.36
N PRO A 67 9.44 6.82 7.13
CA PRO A 67 8.31 7.25 6.31
C PRO A 67 7.63 6.02 5.67
N VAL A 68 6.34 5.87 5.89
CA VAL A 68 5.55 4.72 5.40
C VAL A 68 4.92 5.02 4.05
N LEU A 69 4.17 6.10 3.97
CA LEU A 69 3.42 6.53 2.79
C LEU A 69 3.48 8.05 2.65
N GLY A 70 3.27 8.54 1.43
CA GLY A 70 3.06 9.95 1.15
C GLY A 70 1.62 10.21 0.68
N LEU A 71 1.07 11.33 1.03
CA LEU A 71 -0.24 11.78 0.59
C LEU A 71 -0.12 13.15 -0.08
N ALA A 72 -0.54 13.23 -1.34
CA ALA A 72 -0.71 14.49 -2.05
C ALA A 72 -2.20 14.85 -2.07
N ILE A 73 -2.53 16.06 -1.62
CA ILE A 73 -3.90 16.57 -1.57
C ILE A 73 -3.98 17.84 -2.44
N GLY A 74 -5.03 17.96 -3.23
CA GLY A 74 -5.22 19.14 -4.08
C GLY A 74 -6.61 19.21 -4.68
N LYS A 75 -6.85 20.28 -5.44
CA LYS A 75 -8.08 20.39 -6.22
C LYS A 75 -8.04 19.39 -7.37
N PRO A 76 -9.05 18.51 -7.54
CA PRO A 76 -9.06 17.56 -8.62
C PRO A 76 -9.21 18.26 -9.98
N ASP A 77 -8.37 17.86 -10.93
CA ASP A 77 -8.40 18.31 -12.33
C ASP A 77 -9.05 17.27 -13.25
N GLN A 78 -9.43 16.12 -12.71
CA GLN A 78 -10.04 15.02 -13.43
C GLN A 78 -11.22 14.48 -12.65
N ASN A 79 -12.21 13.97 -13.38
CA ASN A 79 -13.35 13.23 -12.83
C ASN A 79 -13.42 11.85 -13.48
N PRO A 80 -12.52 10.93 -13.14
CA PRO A 80 -12.49 9.58 -13.74
C PRO A 80 -13.71 8.76 -13.31
N THR A 81 -14.09 7.81 -14.14
CA THR A 81 -15.07 6.80 -13.77
C THR A 81 -14.58 5.97 -12.59
N VAL A 82 -15.51 5.41 -11.82
CA VAL A 82 -15.20 4.56 -10.67
C VAL A 82 -14.53 3.28 -11.14
N LYS A 83 -13.34 3.00 -10.61
CA LYS A 83 -12.62 1.76 -10.90
C LYS A 83 -13.39 0.57 -10.33
N PRO A 84 -13.56 -0.53 -11.10
CA PRO A 84 -14.14 -1.77 -10.59
C PRO A 84 -13.45 -2.25 -9.31
N ARG A 85 -14.23 -2.84 -8.44
CA ARG A 85 -13.75 -3.50 -7.22
C ARG A 85 -14.08 -4.98 -7.30
N MET A 86 -13.17 -5.78 -6.81
CA MET A 86 -13.38 -7.22 -6.70
C MET A 86 -14.72 -7.52 -6.01
N PRO A 87 -15.54 -8.45 -6.53
CA PRO A 87 -16.81 -8.80 -5.92
C PRO A 87 -16.69 -9.15 -4.42
N ARG A 88 -17.70 -8.77 -3.65
CA ARG A 88 -17.70 -9.04 -2.20
C ARG A 88 -17.60 -10.53 -1.89
N THR A 89 -18.19 -11.37 -2.71
CA THR A 89 -18.13 -12.84 -2.60
C THR A 89 -16.72 -13.41 -2.72
N MET A 90 -15.79 -12.66 -3.29
CA MET A 90 -14.38 -13.03 -3.38
C MET A 90 -13.53 -12.49 -2.22
N GLN A 91 -14.07 -11.61 -1.38
CA GLN A 91 -13.30 -10.90 -0.35
C GLN A 91 -13.84 -11.09 1.06
N PHE A 92 -15.13 -11.40 1.21
CA PHE A 92 -15.80 -11.47 2.50
C PHE A 92 -16.39 -12.87 2.71
N PHE A 93 -15.92 -13.52 3.74
CA PHE A 93 -16.33 -14.87 4.12
C PHE A 93 -16.89 -14.86 5.52
N GLU A 94 -17.97 -15.60 5.75
CA GLU A 94 -18.59 -15.69 7.06
C GLU A 94 -17.89 -16.74 7.91
N ASN A 95 -17.42 -16.34 9.08
CA ASN A 95 -16.77 -17.15 10.12
C ASN A 95 -15.44 -17.82 9.72
N THR A 96 -15.31 -18.38 8.53
CA THR A 96 -14.10 -19.10 8.09
C THR A 96 -13.74 -18.77 6.65
N TYR A 97 -12.48 -18.87 6.33
CA TYR A 97 -12.03 -18.85 4.94
C TYR A 97 -12.50 -20.14 4.24
N PRO A 98 -12.98 -20.08 2.98
CA PRO A 98 -13.41 -21.27 2.27
C PRO A 98 -12.26 -22.28 2.15
N ALA A 99 -12.56 -23.55 2.43
CA ALA A 99 -11.60 -24.64 2.29
C ALA A 99 -11.25 -24.91 0.81
N ASP A 100 -12.21 -24.61 -0.08
CA ASP A 100 -12.05 -24.70 -1.53
C ASP A 100 -11.93 -23.29 -2.10
N ALA A 101 -10.73 -22.96 -2.58
CA ALA A 101 -10.46 -21.71 -3.25
C ALA A 101 -10.99 -21.69 -4.70
N ASP A 102 -11.24 -22.84 -5.31
CA ASP A 102 -11.62 -22.95 -6.73
C ASP A 102 -12.93 -22.23 -6.99
N GLY A 103 -13.95 -22.40 -6.14
CA GLY A 103 -15.23 -21.71 -6.25
C GLY A 103 -15.14 -20.18 -6.08
N VAL A 104 -14.07 -19.67 -5.44
CA VAL A 104 -13.76 -18.23 -5.39
C VAL A 104 -13.10 -17.80 -6.68
N LEU A 105 -12.17 -18.58 -7.20
CA LEU A 105 -11.41 -18.29 -8.42
C LEU A 105 -12.27 -18.37 -9.69
N ASP A 106 -13.33 -19.16 -9.70
CA ASP A 106 -14.29 -19.24 -10.80
C ASP A 106 -14.95 -17.91 -11.16
N GLN A 107 -14.96 -16.95 -10.23
CA GLN A 107 -15.48 -15.60 -10.44
C GLN A 107 -14.47 -14.65 -11.09
N LEU A 108 -13.20 -15.04 -11.13
CA LEU A 108 -12.10 -14.19 -11.59
C LEU A 108 -12.23 -13.77 -13.07
N PRO A 109 -12.62 -14.66 -14.02
CA PRO A 109 -12.76 -14.28 -15.41
C PRO A 109 -13.78 -13.15 -15.66
N ALA A 110 -14.89 -13.13 -14.92
CA ALA A 110 -15.88 -12.07 -15.04
C ALA A 110 -15.36 -10.73 -14.52
N PHE A 111 -14.58 -10.76 -13.45
CA PHE A 111 -13.93 -9.57 -12.91
C PHE A 111 -12.80 -9.07 -13.82
N ASP A 112 -12.04 -9.98 -14.42
CA ASP A 112 -11.01 -9.66 -15.41
C ASP A 112 -11.59 -8.89 -16.60
N GLU A 113 -12.72 -9.35 -17.13
CA GLU A 113 -13.42 -8.68 -18.22
C GLU A 113 -13.90 -7.27 -17.83
N GLU A 114 -14.41 -7.10 -16.61
CA GLU A 114 -14.84 -5.80 -16.10
C GLU A 114 -13.66 -4.82 -15.96
N VAL A 115 -12.53 -5.29 -15.43
CA VAL A 115 -11.30 -4.50 -15.29
C VAL A 115 -10.74 -4.12 -16.65
N HIS A 116 -10.71 -5.06 -17.59
CA HIS A 116 -10.23 -4.82 -18.95
C HIS A 116 -11.07 -3.74 -19.64
N ARG A 117 -12.38 -3.86 -19.61
CA ARG A 117 -13.32 -2.87 -20.17
C ARG A 117 -13.12 -1.48 -19.55
N TYR A 118 -12.90 -1.39 -18.24
CA TYR A 118 -12.65 -0.12 -17.58
C TYR A 118 -11.38 0.57 -18.09
N TYR A 119 -10.31 -0.17 -18.30
CA TYR A 119 -9.04 0.39 -18.76
C TYR A 119 -9.06 0.72 -20.26
N ASP A 120 -9.74 -0.06 -21.09
CA ASP A 120 -9.90 0.24 -22.51
C ASP A 120 -10.61 1.58 -22.72
N LEU A 121 -11.65 1.86 -21.94
CA LEU A 121 -12.37 3.13 -21.98
C LEU A 121 -11.53 4.33 -21.49
N ARG A 122 -10.56 4.08 -20.64
CA ARG A 122 -9.74 5.13 -20.03
C ARG A 122 -8.47 5.44 -20.82
N GLN A 123 -7.89 4.47 -21.49
CA GLN A 123 -6.62 4.56 -22.20
C GLN A 123 -6.67 3.75 -23.50
N ALA A 124 -7.46 4.22 -24.47
CA ALA A 124 -7.65 3.53 -25.74
C ALA A 124 -6.34 3.22 -26.50
N ASP A 125 -5.29 3.99 -26.27
CA ASP A 125 -3.98 3.83 -26.90
C ASP A 125 -3.00 2.94 -26.13
N ARG A 126 -3.39 2.45 -24.96
CA ARG A 126 -2.54 1.61 -24.11
C ARG A 126 -3.38 0.49 -23.49
N PRO A 127 -3.41 -0.68 -24.13
CA PRO A 127 -4.08 -1.83 -23.54
C PRO A 127 -3.49 -2.13 -22.17
N VAL A 128 -4.35 -2.33 -21.19
CA VAL A 128 -3.97 -2.72 -19.83
C VAL A 128 -4.46 -4.14 -19.64
N ASP A 129 -3.56 -4.96 -19.13
CA ASP A 129 -3.82 -6.36 -18.84
C ASP A 129 -5.00 -6.53 -17.87
N ALA A 130 -5.68 -7.66 -17.95
CA ALA A 130 -6.69 -8.09 -16.99
C ALA A 130 -6.11 -8.12 -15.56
N PHE A 131 -6.95 -8.18 -14.55
CA PHE A 131 -6.49 -8.19 -13.17
C PHE A 131 -5.58 -9.39 -12.87
N SER A 132 -5.95 -10.60 -13.34
CA SER A 132 -5.15 -11.81 -13.16
C SER A 132 -3.77 -11.70 -13.82
N ASP A 133 -3.68 -11.11 -15.02
CA ASP A 133 -2.41 -10.87 -15.71
C ASP A 133 -1.52 -9.88 -14.95
N GLN A 134 -2.12 -8.82 -14.40
CA GLN A 134 -1.40 -7.86 -13.54
C GLN A 134 -0.84 -8.55 -12.29
N VAL A 135 -1.61 -9.43 -11.65
CA VAL A 135 -1.18 -10.21 -10.49
C VAL A 135 -0.04 -11.17 -10.87
N ALA A 136 -0.18 -11.88 -11.99
CA ALA A 136 0.86 -12.77 -12.51
C ALA A 136 2.16 -12.01 -12.79
N THR A 137 2.07 -10.85 -13.41
CA THR A 137 3.23 -9.98 -13.67
C THR A 137 3.90 -9.52 -12.38
N ILE A 138 3.13 -9.07 -11.40
CA ILE A 138 3.65 -8.62 -10.10
C ILE A 138 4.29 -9.78 -9.34
N SER A 139 3.70 -10.98 -9.38
CA SER A 139 4.23 -12.15 -8.68
C SER A 139 5.56 -12.66 -9.26
N GLN A 140 5.82 -12.37 -10.53
CA GLN A 140 7.08 -12.71 -11.22
C GLN A 140 8.14 -11.59 -11.11
N GLN A 141 7.76 -10.44 -10.61
CA GLN A 141 8.67 -9.31 -10.47
C GLN A 141 9.74 -9.59 -9.42
N ASP A 142 11.00 -9.53 -9.80
CA ASP A 142 12.10 -9.62 -8.84
C ASP A 142 12.14 -8.38 -7.94
N VAL A 143 11.82 -8.59 -6.67
CA VAL A 143 11.86 -7.58 -5.61
C VAL A 143 12.95 -7.86 -4.58
N SER A 144 13.83 -8.82 -4.83
CA SER A 144 14.91 -9.22 -3.92
C SER A 144 15.86 -8.08 -3.56
N HIS A 145 15.98 -7.10 -4.45
CA HIS A 145 16.78 -5.89 -4.25
C HIS A 145 16.09 -4.80 -3.41
N GLN A 146 14.82 -5.02 -3.02
CA GLN A 146 14.08 -4.06 -2.20
C GLN A 146 14.43 -4.26 -0.71
N THR A 147 15.36 -3.46 -0.23
CA THR A 147 15.93 -3.53 1.13
C THR A 147 15.12 -2.71 2.12
N LEU A 148 13.80 -2.92 2.21
CA LEU A 148 12.94 -2.16 3.13
C LEU A 148 13.35 -2.35 4.58
N LEU A 149 13.57 -3.61 4.98
CA LEU A 149 13.95 -3.95 6.35
C LEU A 149 15.35 -3.43 6.71
N ASP A 150 16.30 -3.48 5.76
CA ASP A 150 17.65 -2.92 5.97
C ASP A 150 17.62 -1.41 6.24
N LYS A 151 16.72 -0.70 5.56
CA LYS A 151 16.54 0.74 5.76
C LYS A 151 15.89 1.08 7.09
N ALA A 152 14.93 0.27 7.52
CA ALA A 152 14.36 0.42 8.86
C ALA A 152 15.40 0.08 9.94
N ALA A 153 16.19 -0.96 9.73
CA ALA A 153 17.31 -1.30 10.62
C ALA A 153 18.35 -0.17 10.70
N ALA A 154 18.66 0.48 9.57
CA ALA A 154 19.55 1.64 9.52
C ALA A 154 19.00 2.87 10.28
N GLN A 155 17.69 2.92 10.54
CA GLN A 155 17.04 3.90 11.40
C GLN A 155 16.95 3.47 12.88
N GLY A 156 17.59 2.39 13.27
CA GLY A 156 17.68 1.92 14.65
C GLY A 156 16.67 0.83 15.02
N PHE A 157 15.74 0.46 14.13
CA PHE A 157 14.78 -0.62 14.43
C PHE A 157 15.45 -2.00 14.42
N ARG A 158 15.07 -2.85 15.37
CA ARG A 158 15.49 -4.26 15.47
C ARG A 158 14.34 -5.15 15.02
N LEU A 159 14.37 -5.56 13.75
CA LEU A 159 13.25 -6.25 13.09
C LEU A 159 13.39 -7.77 13.12
N ASP A 160 14.46 -8.26 13.65
CA ASP A 160 14.80 -9.67 13.87
C ASP A 160 14.36 -10.20 15.26
N GLN A 161 13.74 -9.34 16.07
CA GLN A 161 13.31 -9.64 17.44
C GLN A 161 11.84 -9.26 17.67
#